data_b30f58fe6692f8bb01a02900b9e57dba
#
_entry.id   b30f58fe6692f8bb01a02900b9e57dba
#
_cell.length_a   1.000
_cell.length_b   1.000
_cell.length_c   1.000
_cell.angle_alpha   90.00
_cell.angle_beta   90.00
_cell.angle_gamma   90.00
#
_symmetry.space_group_name_H-M   'P 1'
#
loop_
_entity.id
_entity.type
_entity.pdbx_description
1 polymer ?
#
loop_
_entity_poly.entity_id
_entity_poly.type
_entity_poly.pdbx_seq_one_letter_code
_entity_poly.pdbx_strand_id
1 'polypeptide(L)'
;IMPSLVGSEMCIRDRFQSKDGFDWHFVTVLERCNNQYGKMWECPDFFPLDGKQVLMLGPMEMLPKGEFHNGHNVIAFIGSYDEATHTFTKENVQLIDGGIDFYATQTTLAPDGRRIMTAWLQTWSDTEDKPQGCKWFGQTICPRELHIKDGRIVQAPVRELDAVHGKRTFHENVTVQGETSLEGIKGRVADLTVTVQPGEYRSFTLKLAADADHHTSLTYDPYTSQLTLDRSYAGSRADIVHTRSCKVRSQNGALKLRILLDKNSIEVFANDGEQTMTAWIYTPQSADGIAFAADGEATVTVEQFELNL
;
A
#
# COMPACT_ATOMS: atom_id res chain seq x y z
N ILE A 1 -5.64 5.16 26.11
CA ILE A 1 -6.53 6.12 25.43
C ILE A 1 -7.09 5.41 24.20
N MET A 2 -8.38 5.20 24.18
CA MET A 2 -9.06 4.65 23.01
C MET A 2 -10.00 5.70 22.44
N PRO A 3 -9.98 6.00 21.14
CA PRO A 3 -11.06 6.71 20.50
C PRO A 3 -12.31 5.82 20.53
N SER A 4 -13.43 6.32 21.03
CA SER A 4 -14.70 5.59 21.10
C SER A 4 -15.63 6.13 20.00
N LEU A 5 -16.29 5.23 19.28
CA LEU A 5 -17.40 5.55 18.39
C LEU A 5 -18.68 5.53 19.22
N VAL A 6 -19.22 6.69 19.56
CA VAL A 6 -20.52 6.78 20.24
C VAL A 6 -21.47 7.66 19.43
N GLY A 7 -22.58 7.07 18.99
CA GLY A 7 -23.74 7.78 18.45
C GLY A 7 -23.73 8.01 16.94
N SER A 8 -24.72 8.73 16.45
CA SER A 8 -24.99 9.04 15.03
C SER A 8 -23.96 9.97 14.37
N GLU A 9 -22.88 10.32 15.05
CA GLU A 9 -21.85 11.22 14.58
C GLU A 9 -20.56 10.48 14.17
N MET A 10 -20.66 9.54 13.24
CA MET A 10 -19.49 8.86 12.65
C MET A 10 -18.54 9.82 11.88
N CYS A 11 -18.82 11.10 11.93
CA CYS A 11 -18.08 12.18 11.29
C CYS A 11 -17.20 12.98 12.25
N ILE A 12 -17.09 12.57 13.52
CA ILE A 12 -16.26 13.23 14.54
C ILE A 12 -15.24 12.24 15.06
N ARG A 13 -14.00 12.70 15.26
CA ARG A 13 -12.95 11.94 15.95
C ARG A 13 -12.67 12.63 17.26
N ASP A 14 -13.27 12.12 18.30
CA ASP A 14 -13.14 12.57 19.68
C ASP A 14 -12.14 11.70 20.45
N ARG A 15 -11.56 12.30 21.49
CA ARG A 15 -10.62 11.66 22.39
C ARG A 15 -11.23 11.58 23.78
N PHE A 16 -11.24 10.41 24.35
CA PHE A 16 -11.59 10.13 25.74
C PHE A 16 -10.36 9.66 26.49
N GLN A 17 -10.32 9.86 27.77
CA GLN A 17 -9.25 9.42 28.68
C GLN A 17 -9.82 8.71 29.88
N SER A 18 -9.17 7.63 30.31
CA SER A 18 -9.44 6.93 31.56
C SER A 18 -8.15 6.67 32.32
N LYS A 19 -8.21 6.61 33.65
CA LYS A 19 -7.12 6.22 34.55
C LYS A 19 -7.15 4.74 34.90
N ASP A 20 -8.31 4.10 34.82
CA ASP A 20 -8.57 2.74 35.28
C ASP A 20 -9.16 1.82 34.21
N GLY A 21 -9.51 2.38 33.04
CA GLY A 21 -10.15 1.67 31.94
C GLY A 21 -11.65 1.50 32.07
N PHE A 22 -12.28 2.01 33.16
CA PHE A 22 -13.72 1.94 33.41
C PHE A 22 -14.40 3.31 33.34
N ASP A 23 -13.82 4.32 34.00
CA ASP A 23 -14.35 5.67 34.00
C ASP A 23 -13.67 6.50 32.90
N TRP A 24 -14.42 6.84 31.86
CA TRP A 24 -13.94 7.56 30.68
C TRP A 24 -14.46 9.00 30.66
N HIS A 25 -13.56 9.95 30.47
CA HIS A 25 -13.87 11.37 30.37
C HIS A 25 -13.57 11.87 28.97
N PHE A 26 -14.50 12.64 28.41
CA PHE A 26 -14.27 13.38 27.18
C PHE A 26 -13.12 14.37 27.36
N VAL A 27 -12.20 14.40 26.40
CA VAL A 27 -11.04 15.30 26.40
C VAL A 27 -11.22 16.39 25.34
N THR A 28 -11.34 15.99 24.08
CA THR A 28 -11.41 16.93 22.95
C THR A 28 -11.96 16.25 21.69
N VAL A 29 -12.31 17.07 20.70
CA VAL A 29 -12.51 16.63 19.32
C VAL A 29 -11.22 16.86 18.56
N LEU A 30 -10.59 15.78 18.10
CA LEU A 30 -9.35 15.84 17.32
C LEU A 30 -9.61 16.38 15.91
N GLU A 31 -10.69 15.92 15.27
CA GLU A 31 -11.01 16.32 13.90
C GLU A 31 -12.50 16.05 13.59
N ARG A 32 -13.04 16.80 12.62
CA ARG A 32 -14.40 16.64 12.11
C ARG A 32 -14.41 16.37 10.63
N CYS A 33 -15.23 15.41 10.19
CA CYS A 33 -15.51 15.17 8.79
C CYS A 33 -16.51 16.22 8.28
N ASN A 34 -16.02 17.16 7.52
CA ASN A 34 -16.84 18.20 6.88
C ASN A 34 -17.09 17.85 5.40
N ASN A 35 -17.23 16.56 5.06
CA ASN A 35 -17.32 16.03 3.69
C ASN A 35 -16.11 16.36 2.80
N GLN A 36 -15.02 16.85 3.37
CA GLN A 36 -13.80 17.13 2.64
C GLN A 36 -13.04 15.84 2.27
N TYR A 37 -13.09 14.86 3.17
CA TYR A 37 -12.48 13.52 3.02
C TYR A 37 -13.56 12.47 3.29
N GLY A 38 -14.45 12.25 2.30
CA GLY A 38 -15.55 11.30 2.41
C GLY A 38 -16.68 11.77 3.32
N LYS A 39 -17.68 10.91 3.51
CA LYS A 39 -18.86 11.20 4.35
C LYS A 39 -18.78 10.56 5.72
N MET A 40 -18.10 9.47 5.85
CA MET A 40 -17.96 8.69 7.06
C MET A 40 -16.51 8.25 7.24
N TRP A 41 -16.05 8.18 8.49
CA TRP A 41 -14.69 7.76 8.83
C TRP A 41 -14.73 6.53 9.73
N GLU A 42 -13.92 5.53 9.42
CA GLU A 42 -13.80 4.30 10.20
C GLU A 42 -12.38 4.09 10.71
N CYS A 43 -12.21 3.17 11.63
CA CYS A 43 -10.93 2.67 12.15
C CYS A 43 -9.94 3.78 12.53
N PRO A 44 -10.33 4.79 13.35
CA PRO A 44 -9.40 5.83 13.74
C PRO A 44 -8.28 5.27 14.62
N ASP A 45 -7.05 5.66 14.33
CA ASP A 45 -5.86 5.35 15.10
C ASP A 45 -5.04 6.63 15.31
N PHE A 46 -4.78 6.98 16.59
CA PHE A 46 -4.10 8.22 16.95
C PHE A 46 -2.82 7.91 17.73
N PHE A 47 -1.67 8.12 17.10
CA PHE A 47 -0.39 7.67 17.63
C PHE A 47 0.77 8.62 17.33
N PRO A 48 1.82 8.64 18.20
CA PRO A 48 3.06 9.33 17.89
C PRO A 48 3.93 8.54 16.91
N LEU A 49 4.59 9.25 16.00
CA LEU A 49 5.53 8.68 15.02
C LEU A 49 6.63 9.72 14.70
N ASP A 50 7.89 9.40 15.01
CA ASP A 50 9.09 10.18 14.69
C ASP A 50 8.94 11.69 15.00
N GLY A 51 8.43 12.00 16.21
CA GLY A 51 8.25 13.38 16.67
C GLY A 51 7.02 14.11 16.12
N LYS A 52 6.19 13.44 15.33
CA LYS A 52 4.87 13.92 14.89
C LYS A 52 3.75 13.16 15.61
N GLN A 53 2.56 13.72 15.53
CA GLN A 53 1.33 13.03 15.89
C GLN A 53 0.55 12.68 14.64
N VAL A 54 0.09 11.45 14.53
CA VAL A 54 -0.65 10.94 13.37
C VAL A 54 -2.07 10.58 13.80
N LEU A 55 -3.06 11.00 13.01
CA LEU A 55 -4.42 10.48 13.05
C LEU A 55 -4.67 9.76 11.72
N MET A 56 -4.64 8.43 11.75
CA MET A 56 -4.94 7.57 10.61
C MET A 56 -6.39 7.11 10.67
N LEU A 57 -7.05 7.04 9.51
CA LEU A 57 -8.46 6.65 9.45
C LEU A 57 -8.87 6.19 8.03
N GLY A 58 -9.99 5.47 7.95
CA GLY A 58 -10.58 4.98 6.73
C GLY A 58 -11.80 5.80 6.31
N PRO A 59 -11.66 6.82 5.44
CA PRO A 59 -12.81 7.52 4.90
C PRO A 59 -13.55 6.68 3.85
N MET A 60 -14.88 6.73 3.90
CA MET A 60 -15.80 6.14 2.96
C MET A 60 -16.43 7.21 2.06
N GLU A 61 -16.87 6.79 0.88
CA GLU A 61 -17.54 7.66 -0.11
C GLU A 61 -16.73 8.92 -0.47
N MET A 62 -15.41 8.77 -0.60
CA MET A 62 -14.56 9.87 -1.06
C MET A 62 -14.81 10.16 -2.54
N LEU A 63 -14.72 11.43 -2.90
CA LEU A 63 -14.60 11.87 -4.29
C LEU A 63 -13.12 11.96 -4.67
N PRO A 64 -12.76 11.62 -5.92
CA PRO A 64 -11.37 11.66 -6.36
C PRO A 64 -10.85 13.09 -6.34
N LYS A 65 -9.71 13.32 -5.70
CA LYS A 65 -9.05 14.64 -5.64
C LYS A 65 -7.57 14.48 -5.32
N GLY A 66 -6.70 14.93 -6.23
CA GLY A 66 -5.26 14.82 -6.03
C GLY A 66 -4.80 13.37 -5.99
N GLU A 67 -4.23 12.94 -4.87
CA GLU A 67 -3.80 11.56 -4.66
C GLU A 67 -4.92 10.62 -4.17
N PHE A 68 -6.06 11.16 -3.75
CA PHE A 68 -7.16 10.39 -3.20
C PHE A 68 -8.04 9.78 -4.29
N HIS A 69 -8.43 8.53 -4.12
CA HIS A 69 -9.30 7.80 -5.03
C HIS A 69 -10.79 8.00 -4.69
N ASN A 70 -11.66 7.64 -5.62
CA ASN A 70 -13.08 7.52 -5.31
C ASN A 70 -13.34 6.30 -4.40
N GLY A 71 -14.33 6.41 -3.53
CA GLY A 71 -14.78 5.32 -2.66
C GLY A 71 -14.03 5.25 -1.33
N HIS A 72 -13.49 4.08 -1.01
CA HIS A 72 -12.79 3.82 0.25
C HIS A 72 -11.30 4.15 0.11
N ASN A 73 -10.75 4.81 1.12
CA ASN A 73 -9.33 5.13 1.21
C ASN A 73 -8.85 4.87 2.65
N VAL A 74 -7.55 4.87 2.85
CA VAL A 74 -6.93 5.10 4.16
C VAL A 74 -6.09 6.34 4.05
N ILE A 75 -6.35 7.30 4.93
CA ILE A 75 -5.61 8.56 4.98
C ILE A 75 -4.99 8.77 6.35
N ALA A 76 -3.91 9.52 6.40
CA ALA A 76 -3.31 10.01 7.64
C ALA A 76 -3.26 11.53 7.65
N PHE A 77 -3.77 12.12 8.72
CA PHE A 77 -3.45 13.49 9.11
C PHE A 77 -2.17 13.46 9.94
N ILE A 78 -1.15 14.18 9.50
CA ILE A 78 0.16 14.26 10.16
C ILE A 78 0.30 15.67 10.71
N GLY A 79 0.75 15.81 11.95
CA GLY A 79 0.87 17.11 12.59
C GLY A 79 1.49 17.06 13.96
N SER A 80 1.04 17.97 14.84
CA SER A 80 1.45 18.06 16.22
C SER A 80 0.24 18.05 17.17
N TYR A 81 0.46 17.55 18.38
CA TYR A 81 -0.57 17.55 19.42
C TYR A 81 -0.05 18.25 20.67
N ASP A 82 -0.79 19.24 21.14
CA ASP A 82 -0.52 19.96 22.38
C ASP A 82 -1.32 19.32 23.52
N GLU A 83 -0.64 18.68 24.46
CA GLU A 83 -1.26 18.01 25.61
C GLU A 83 -1.85 18.99 26.61
N ALA A 84 -1.40 20.27 26.67
CA ALA A 84 -1.92 21.24 27.61
C ALA A 84 -3.28 21.82 27.15
N THR A 85 -3.44 22.02 25.85
CA THR A 85 -4.67 22.55 25.24
C THR A 85 -5.53 21.47 24.62
N HIS A 86 -5.01 20.24 24.53
CA HIS A 86 -5.63 19.11 23.84
C HIS A 86 -5.96 19.39 22.38
N THR A 87 -5.11 20.15 21.69
CA THR A 87 -5.31 20.58 20.31
C THR A 87 -4.43 19.77 19.35
N PHE A 88 -5.06 19.19 18.34
CA PHE A 88 -4.36 18.57 17.19
C PHE A 88 -4.27 19.58 16.05
N THR A 89 -3.06 19.93 15.64
CA THR A 89 -2.79 20.83 14.52
C THR A 89 -2.30 20.02 13.32
N LYS A 90 -3.11 19.93 12.27
CA LYS A 90 -2.76 19.28 11.01
C LYS A 90 -1.72 20.09 10.24
N GLU A 91 -0.66 19.44 9.80
CA GLU A 91 0.37 20.01 8.91
C GLU A 91 0.26 19.42 7.50
N ASN A 92 -0.10 18.13 7.40
CA ASN A 92 -0.19 17.40 6.14
C ASN A 92 -1.33 16.37 6.18
N VAL A 93 -1.78 15.97 5.00
CA VAL A 93 -2.67 14.82 4.79
C VAL A 93 -2.12 13.96 3.67
N GLN A 94 -2.17 12.64 3.85
CA GLN A 94 -1.56 11.67 2.92
C GLN A 94 -2.47 10.49 2.70
N LEU A 95 -2.56 10.02 1.45
CA LEU A 95 -3.05 8.69 1.12
C LEU A 95 -2.02 7.65 1.58
N ILE A 96 -2.46 6.61 2.30
CA ILE A 96 -1.55 5.61 2.86
C ILE A 96 -1.23 4.50 1.87
N ASP A 97 -2.18 4.10 1.04
CA ASP A 97 -1.95 3.12 -0.03
C ASP A 97 -2.70 3.51 -1.29
N GLY A 98 -2.01 3.57 -2.41
CA GLY A 98 -2.55 3.94 -3.71
C GLY A 98 -3.09 2.76 -4.51
N GLY A 99 -3.15 1.57 -3.92
CA GLY A 99 -3.63 0.35 -4.56
C GLY A 99 -5.15 0.21 -4.56
N ILE A 100 -5.61 -1.01 -4.77
CA ILE A 100 -7.03 -1.32 -4.95
C ILE A 100 -7.63 -1.87 -3.66
N ASP A 101 -6.93 -2.79 -2.99
CA ASP A 101 -7.45 -3.57 -1.87
C ASP A 101 -6.66 -3.28 -0.60
N PHE A 102 -7.00 -2.16 0.05
CA PHE A 102 -6.34 -1.74 1.28
C PHE A 102 -7.29 -0.92 2.14
N TYR A 103 -7.61 -1.40 3.36
CA TYR A 103 -8.54 -0.71 4.25
C TYR A 103 -8.33 -1.08 5.73
N ALA A 104 -9.06 -0.41 6.63
CA ALA A 104 -9.20 -0.73 8.06
C ALA A 104 -7.87 -0.93 8.79
N THR A 105 -6.95 0.03 8.64
CA THR A 105 -5.63 0.00 9.27
C THR A 105 -5.70 0.12 10.78
N GLN A 106 -4.77 -0.56 11.47
CA GLN A 106 -4.48 -0.35 12.88
C GLN A 106 -2.97 -0.45 13.10
N THR A 107 -2.45 0.30 14.07
CA THR A 107 -1.03 0.28 14.41
C THR A 107 -0.78 -0.16 15.84
N THR A 108 0.39 -0.75 16.08
CA THR A 108 0.88 -1.06 17.42
C THR A 108 2.31 -0.61 17.59
N LEU A 109 2.65 -0.21 18.82
CA LEU A 109 4.04 0.04 19.20
C LEU A 109 4.67 -1.28 19.63
N ALA A 110 5.64 -1.76 18.86
CA ALA A 110 6.40 -2.96 19.19
C ALA A 110 7.33 -2.72 20.39
N PRO A 111 7.75 -3.77 21.13
CA PRO A 111 8.62 -3.62 22.30
C PRO A 111 9.96 -2.97 22.00
N ASP A 112 10.43 -3.04 20.75
CA ASP A 112 11.68 -2.42 20.29
C ASP A 112 11.51 -0.97 19.81
N GLY A 113 10.32 -0.39 19.97
CA GLY A 113 10.00 1.00 19.64
C GLY A 113 9.53 1.25 18.21
N ARG A 114 9.46 0.22 17.36
CA ARG A 114 8.91 0.35 16.02
C ARG A 114 7.39 0.55 16.06
N ARG A 115 6.86 1.37 15.17
CA ARG A 115 5.42 1.45 14.91
C ARG A 115 5.08 0.51 13.76
N ILE A 116 4.30 -0.52 14.06
CA ILE A 116 3.91 -1.56 13.09
C ILE A 116 2.46 -1.38 12.72
N MET A 117 2.18 -1.33 11.44
CA MET A 117 0.83 -1.24 10.87
C MET A 117 0.39 -2.58 10.29
N THR A 118 -0.85 -2.95 10.54
CA THR A 118 -1.60 -3.98 9.82
C THR A 118 -2.79 -3.34 9.12
N ALA A 119 -3.30 -3.99 8.08
CA ALA A 119 -4.49 -3.55 7.37
C ALA A 119 -5.25 -4.76 6.80
N TRP A 120 -6.52 -4.57 6.53
CA TRP A 120 -7.31 -5.49 5.75
C TRP A 120 -6.94 -5.32 4.26
N LEU A 121 -6.43 -6.39 3.65
CA LEU A 121 -6.08 -6.43 2.23
C LEU A 121 -7.36 -6.76 1.46
N GLN A 122 -8.23 -5.81 1.43
CA GLN A 122 -9.52 -5.78 0.73
C GLN A 122 -10.17 -4.40 0.87
N THR A 123 -11.25 -4.16 0.14
CA THR A 123 -12.16 -3.03 0.33
C THR A 123 -13.61 -3.50 0.28
N TRP A 124 -14.53 -2.68 0.77
CA TRP A 124 -15.97 -2.98 0.67
C TRP A 124 -16.49 -3.02 -0.76
N SER A 125 -15.76 -2.42 -1.72
CA SER A 125 -16.16 -2.37 -3.12
C SER A 125 -16.14 -3.75 -3.81
N ASP A 126 -15.27 -4.67 -3.35
CA ASP A 126 -14.98 -5.94 -4.02
C ASP A 126 -15.24 -7.15 -3.10
N THR A 127 -16.15 -6.98 -2.13
CA THR A 127 -16.38 -8.00 -1.08
C THR A 127 -16.98 -9.32 -1.58
N GLU A 128 -17.51 -9.37 -2.77
CA GLU A 128 -18.11 -10.60 -3.31
C GLU A 128 -17.20 -11.38 -4.26
N ASP A 129 -16.07 -10.78 -4.66
CA ASP A 129 -15.13 -11.43 -5.56
C ASP A 129 -13.93 -11.98 -4.82
N LYS A 130 -13.42 -13.12 -5.25
CA LYS A 130 -12.23 -13.76 -4.71
C LYS A 130 -11.52 -14.62 -5.75
N PRO A 131 -10.22 -14.83 -5.64
CA PRO A 131 -9.47 -15.67 -6.55
C PRO A 131 -10.01 -17.09 -6.62
N GLN A 132 -9.93 -17.70 -7.80
CA GLN A 132 -10.40 -19.05 -8.04
C GLN A 132 -9.74 -20.06 -7.08
N GLY A 133 -10.54 -20.89 -6.44
CA GLY A 133 -10.07 -21.89 -5.48
C GLY A 133 -9.79 -21.36 -4.07
N CYS A 134 -9.91 -20.07 -3.85
CA CYS A 134 -9.79 -19.47 -2.51
C CYS A 134 -11.00 -19.85 -1.64
N LYS A 135 -10.74 -20.48 -0.49
CA LYS A 135 -11.78 -20.95 0.44
C LYS A 135 -12.14 -19.94 1.52
N TRP A 136 -11.29 -18.95 1.74
CA TRP A 136 -11.48 -17.86 2.69
C TRP A 136 -11.80 -16.57 1.98
N PHE A 137 -12.21 -15.58 2.75
CA PHE A 137 -12.51 -14.24 2.29
C PHE A 137 -11.83 -13.21 3.18
N GLY A 138 -11.14 -12.25 2.55
CA GLY A 138 -10.30 -11.28 3.24
C GLY A 138 -8.95 -11.88 3.67
N GLN A 139 -7.94 -11.05 3.68
CA GLN A 139 -6.60 -11.35 4.19
C GLN A 139 -6.00 -10.08 4.78
N THR A 140 -4.89 -10.19 5.48
CA THR A 140 -4.14 -9.04 5.97
C THR A 140 -2.95 -8.78 5.06
N ILE A 141 -2.49 -7.54 5.03
CA ILE A 141 -1.20 -7.18 4.44
C ILE A 141 -0.04 -7.85 5.20
N CYS A 142 1.12 -7.92 4.58
CA CYS A 142 2.38 -8.06 5.32
C CYS A 142 2.48 -6.88 6.30
N PRO A 143 2.72 -7.09 7.61
CA PRO A 143 2.88 -5.98 8.54
C PRO A 143 3.96 -5.01 8.06
N ARG A 144 3.74 -3.70 8.28
CA ARG A 144 4.63 -2.65 7.79
C ARG A 144 5.19 -1.81 8.92
N GLU A 145 6.49 -1.56 8.89
CA GLU A 145 7.15 -0.55 9.72
C GLU A 145 6.86 0.84 9.15
N LEU A 146 6.50 1.79 10.02
CA LEU A 146 6.18 3.16 9.64
C LEU A 146 7.26 4.12 10.12
N HIS A 147 7.61 5.09 9.28
CA HIS A 147 8.50 6.21 9.60
C HIS A 147 8.00 7.51 8.97
N ILE A 148 8.48 8.64 9.48
CA ILE A 148 8.27 9.95 8.84
C ILE A 148 9.54 10.35 8.08
N LYS A 149 9.36 10.65 6.80
CA LYS A 149 10.39 11.25 5.93
C LYS A 149 9.78 12.44 5.19
N ASP A 150 10.41 13.60 5.28
CA ASP A 150 9.96 14.85 4.62
C ASP A 150 8.47 15.20 4.90
N GLY A 151 8.02 14.95 6.15
CA GLY A 151 6.64 15.21 6.59
C GLY A 151 5.59 14.24 6.04
N ARG A 152 6.01 13.12 5.47
CA ARG A 152 5.13 12.04 4.98
C ARG A 152 5.49 10.70 5.64
N ILE A 153 4.51 9.83 5.77
CA ILE A 153 4.72 8.45 6.21
C ILE A 153 5.34 7.66 5.07
N VAL A 154 6.46 7.00 5.34
CA VAL A 154 7.06 5.97 4.50
C VAL A 154 6.86 4.60 5.15
N GLN A 155 6.74 3.56 4.35
CA GLN A 155 6.35 2.23 4.79
C GLN A 155 7.35 1.19 4.27
N ALA A 156 7.74 0.26 5.11
CA ALA A 156 8.54 -0.90 4.69
C ALA A 156 7.90 -2.18 5.24
N PRO A 157 8.02 -3.33 4.54
CA PRO A 157 7.71 -4.60 5.17
C PRO A 157 8.51 -4.76 6.46
N VAL A 158 7.93 -5.41 7.47
CA VAL A 158 8.69 -5.69 8.71
C VAL A 158 9.96 -6.44 8.40
N ARG A 159 11.05 -6.07 9.08
CA ARG A 159 12.40 -6.65 8.86
C ARG A 159 12.46 -8.15 9.14
N GLU A 160 11.54 -8.69 9.90
CA GLU A 160 11.40 -10.12 10.17
C GLU A 160 11.15 -10.93 8.88
N LEU A 161 10.64 -10.31 7.83
CA LEU A 161 10.48 -10.94 6.51
C LEU A 161 11.81 -11.44 5.94
N ASP A 162 12.91 -10.74 6.21
CA ASP A 162 14.23 -11.13 5.71
C ASP A 162 14.70 -12.49 6.28
N ALA A 163 14.18 -12.90 7.46
CA ALA A 163 14.51 -14.18 8.07
C ALA A 163 13.92 -15.39 7.34
N VAL A 164 12.90 -15.18 6.49
CA VAL A 164 12.27 -16.23 5.67
C VAL A 164 12.73 -16.20 4.22
N HIS A 165 13.71 -15.36 3.87
CA HIS A 165 14.32 -15.37 2.54
C HIS A 165 14.99 -16.73 2.26
N GLY A 166 14.61 -17.33 1.15
CA GLY A 166 15.15 -18.57 0.64
C GLY A 166 16.16 -18.33 -0.49
N LYS A 167 15.98 -19.03 -1.60
CA LYS A 167 16.87 -18.92 -2.75
C LYS A 167 16.85 -17.51 -3.34
N ARG A 168 18.05 -16.94 -3.52
CA ARG A 168 18.27 -15.66 -4.19
C ARG A 168 18.53 -15.85 -5.68
N THR A 169 17.86 -15.09 -6.54
CA THR A 169 18.17 -14.92 -7.97
C THR A 169 18.46 -13.44 -8.22
N PHE A 170 19.53 -13.17 -8.98
CA PHE A 170 20.00 -11.79 -9.19
C PHE A 170 20.45 -11.59 -10.64
N HIS A 171 19.97 -10.51 -11.25
CA HIS A 171 20.38 -10.04 -12.56
C HIS A 171 20.74 -8.56 -12.48
N GLU A 172 21.92 -8.20 -12.94
CA GLU A 172 22.43 -6.83 -12.86
C GLU A 172 22.49 -6.19 -14.25
N ASN A 173 22.00 -4.98 -14.37
CA ASN A 173 22.10 -4.13 -15.57
C ASN A 173 21.61 -4.83 -16.86
N VAL A 174 20.47 -5.49 -16.78
CA VAL A 174 19.86 -6.14 -17.94
C VAL A 174 19.15 -5.13 -18.81
N THR A 175 19.42 -5.16 -20.10
CA THR A 175 18.66 -4.36 -21.09
C THR A 175 17.33 -5.05 -21.40
N VAL A 176 16.25 -4.28 -21.26
CA VAL A 176 14.88 -4.66 -21.62
C VAL A 176 14.44 -3.83 -22.80
N GLN A 177 14.11 -4.48 -23.92
CA GLN A 177 13.54 -3.88 -25.12
C GLN A 177 12.39 -4.78 -25.60
N GLY A 178 11.18 -4.24 -25.69
CA GLY A 178 9.97 -5.05 -25.83
C GLY A 178 9.70 -5.88 -24.57
N GLU A 179 9.15 -7.06 -24.70
CA GLU A 179 8.83 -7.96 -23.58
C GLU A 179 9.86 -9.10 -23.46
N THR A 180 10.33 -9.34 -22.23
CA THR A 180 11.29 -10.41 -21.91
C THR A 180 11.05 -10.99 -20.53
N SER A 181 11.45 -12.23 -20.33
CA SER A 181 11.54 -12.86 -19.01
C SER A 181 13.00 -13.12 -18.66
N LEU A 182 13.34 -13.08 -17.36
CA LEU A 182 14.69 -13.34 -16.88
C LEU A 182 14.75 -14.74 -16.26
N GLU A 183 15.84 -15.45 -16.53
CA GLU A 183 16.03 -16.82 -16.03
C GLU A 183 15.95 -16.86 -14.50
N GLY A 184 15.10 -17.74 -13.98
CA GLY A 184 14.91 -17.94 -12.54
C GLY A 184 14.08 -16.86 -11.84
N ILE A 185 13.63 -15.80 -12.53
CA ILE A 185 12.73 -14.79 -11.98
C ILE A 185 11.29 -15.22 -12.29
N LYS A 186 10.63 -15.80 -11.30
CA LYS A 186 9.25 -16.30 -11.35
C LYS A 186 8.76 -16.69 -9.96
N GLY A 187 7.49 -16.96 -9.82
CA GLY A 187 6.90 -17.50 -8.59
C GLY A 187 5.70 -16.70 -8.11
N ARG A 188 4.98 -17.30 -7.15
CA ARG A 188 3.78 -16.71 -6.52
C ARG A 188 4.04 -16.27 -5.07
N VAL A 189 5.16 -16.69 -4.48
CA VAL A 189 5.54 -16.36 -3.10
C VAL A 189 7.00 -15.90 -3.14
N ALA A 190 7.18 -14.59 -3.24
CA ALA A 190 8.49 -13.99 -3.49
C ALA A 190 8.59 -12.54 -2.98
N ASP A 191 9.80 -12.15 -2.64
CA ASP A 191 10.21 -10.77 -2.41
C ASP A 191 11.09 -10.34 -3.58
N LEU A 192 10.57 -9.46 -4.42
CA LEU A 192 11.18 -9.03 -5.67
C LEU A 192 11.57 -7.54 -5.57
N THR A 193 12.82 -7.22 -5.82
CA THR A 193 13.28 -5.84 -5.97
C THR A 193 13.68 -5.59 -7.41
N VAL A 194 13.10 -4.55 -8.03
CA VAL A 194 13.40 -4.10 -9.38
C VAL A 194 13.86 -2.66 -9.32
N THR A 195 15.07 -2.39 -9.81
CA THR A 195 15.57 -1.02 -10.02
C THR A 195 15.66 -0.75 -11.51
N VAL A 196 14.87 0.22 -11.97
CA VAL A 196 14.88 0.70 -13.36
C VAL A 196 15.77 1.93 -13.42
N GLN A 197 16.84 1.85 -14.19
CA GLN A 197 17.80 2.95 -14.36
C GLN A 197 17.21 4.06 -15.26
N PRO A 198 17.74 5.29 -15.17
CA PRO A 198 17.43 6.33 -16.16
C PRO A 198 17.68 5.83 -17.58
N GLY A 199 16.75 6.07 -18.49
CA GLY A 199 16.87 5.56 -19.86
C GLY A 199 15.85 6.19 -20.80
N GLU A 200 15.91 5.80 -22.05
CA GLU A 200 15.04 6.31 -23.12
C GLU A 200 13.89 5.33 -23.38
N TYR A 201 12.95 5.27 -22.45
CA TYR A 201 11.72 4.51 -22.58
C TYR A 201 10.50 5.39 -22.28
N ARG A 202 9.40 5.13 -22.96
CA ARG A 202 8.12 5.82 -22.72
C ARG A 202 7.36 5.21 -21.57
N SER A 203 7.46 3.89 -21.44
CA SER A 203 6.89 3.15 -20.30
C SER A 203 7.75 1.94 -19.99
N PHE A 204 7.73 1.56 -18.71
CA PHE A 204 8.27 0.31 -18.23
C PHE A 204 7.15 -0.46 -17.55
N THR A 205 6.95 -1.72 -17.94
CA THR A 205 5.89 -2.59 -17.42
C THR A 205 6.48 -3.85 -16.83
N LEU A 206 6.03 -4.19 -15.64
CA LEU A 206 6.27 -5.46 -14.97
C LEU A 206 4.96 -6.25 -14.98
N LYS A 207 4.95 -7.43 -15.61
CA LYS A 207 3.84 -8.38 -15.56
C LYS A 207 4.13 -9.41 -14.49
N LEU A 208 3.19 -9.62 -13.59
CA LEU A 208 3.30 -10.46 -12.40
C LEU A 208 2.20 -11.49 -12.38
N ALA A 209 2.47 -12.64 -11.77
CA ALA A 209 1.52 -13.74 -11.71
C ALA A 209 0.94 -14.05 -13.09
N ALA A 210 1.84 -14.20 -14.08
CA ALA A 210 1.50 -14.25 -15.50
C ALA A 210 1.50 -15.67 -16.05
N ASP A 211 0.57 -15.93 -16.97
CA ASP A 211 0.58 -17.08 -17.89
C ASP A 211 0.28 -16.57 -19.31
N ALA A 212 -0.12 -17.47 -20.22
CA ALA A 212 -0.41 -17.10 -21.61
C ALA A 212 -1.62 -16.13 -21.75
N ASP A 213 -2.56 -16.21 -20.84
CA ASP A 213 -3.87 -15.53 -20.94
C ASP A 213 -4.08 -14.47 -19.85
N HIS A 214 -3.37 -14.56 -18.72
CA HIS A 214 -3.63 -13.76 -17.55
C HIS A 214 -2.36 -13.10 -17.01
N HIS A 215 -2.51 -11.91 -16.42
CA HIS A 215 -1.47 -11.22 -15.64
C HIS A 215 -2.04 -10.08 -14.82
N THR A 216 -1.29 -9.65 -13.82
CA THR A 216 -1.42 -8.33 -13.18
C THR A 216 -0.21 -7.51 -13.57
N SER A 217 -0.40 -6.25 -13.95
CA SER A 217 0.72 -5.40 -14.39
C SER A 217 0.95 -4.20 -13.49
N LEU A 218 2.22 -3.79 -13.42
CA LEU A 218 2.67 -2.50 -12.89
C LEU A 218 3.34 -1.74 -14.03
N THR A 219 2.76 -0.62 -14.44
CA THR A 219 3.31 0.20 -15.53
C THR A 219 3.73 1.56 -15.00
N TYR A 220 4.99 1.91 -15.24
CA TYR A 220 5.54 3.22 -14.92
C TYR A 220 5.71 4.07 -16.16
N ASP A 221 5.16 5.28 -16.13
CA ASP A 221 5.36 6.35 -17.10
C ASP A 221 6.30 7.41 -16.50
N PRO A 222 7.55 7.55 -16.98
CA PRO A 222 8.52 8.48 -16.44
C PRO A 222 8.17 9.96 -16.75
N TYR A 223 7.44 10.23 -17.83
CA TYR A 223 7.06 11.59 -18.21
C TYR A 223 6.01 12.18 -17.28
N THR A 224 5.09 11.35 -16.85
CA THR A 224 4.04 11.75 -15.91
C THR A 224 4.35 11.38 -14.47
N SER A 225 5.44 10.63 -14.23
CA SER A 225 5.80 10.04 -12.93
C SER A 225 4.64 9.25 -12.34
N GLN A 226 3.96 8.46 -13.16
CA GLN A 226 2.79 7.69 -12.75
C GLN A 226 3.11 6.19 -12.73
N LEU A 227 2.85 5.57 -11.60
CA LEU A 227 2.84 4.11 -11.46
C LEU A 227 1.39 3.64 -11.45
N THR A 228 1.06 2.73 -12.35
CA THR A 228 -0.29 2.15 -12.52
C THR A 228 -0.25 0.67 -12.23
N LEU A 229 -1.09 0.22 -11.31
CA LEU A 229 -1.40 -1.18 -11.09
C LEU A 229 -2.68 -1.49 -11.87
N ASP A 230 -2.64 -2.55 -12.70
CA ASP A 230 -3.77 -2.97 -13.53
C ASP A 230 -3.93 -4.51 -13.45
N ARG A 231 -5.13 -4.94 -13.07
CA ARG A 231 -5.55 -6.35 -13.01
C ARG A 231 -6.68 -6.68 -14.02
N SER A 232 -6.84 -5.88 -15.06
CA SER A 232 -7.87 -6.09 -16.10
C SER A 232 -7.75 -7.45 -16.77
N TYR A 233 -6.53 -7.98 -16.85
CA TYR A 233 -6.23 -9.29 -17.45
C TYR A 233 -6.01 -10.39 -16.41
N ALA A 234 -6.43 -10.19 -15.16
CA ALA A 234 -6.23 -11.17 -14.09
C ALA A 234 -7.31 -12.24 -14.00
N GLY A 235 -8.34 -12.20 -14.86
CA GLY A 235 -9.44 -13.16 -14.84
C GLY A 235 -10.51 -12.86 -13.78
N SER A 236 -10.50 -11.68 -13.18
CA SER A 236 -11.51 -11.21 -12.24
C SER A 236 -12.79 -10.76 -12.95
N ARG A 237 -13.85 -10.52 -12.17
CA ARG A 237 -15.13 -9.99 -12.68
C ARG A 237 -14.94 -8.62 -13.32
N ALA A 238 -15.77 -8.34 -14.34
CA ALA A 238 -15.68 -7.07 -15.08
C ALA A 238 -16.21 -5.85 -14.31
N ASP A 239 -16.98 -6.06 -13.24
CA ASP A 239 -17.69 -5.01 -12.49
C ASP A 239 -16.96 -4.55 -11.20
N ILE A 240 -15.71 -4.98 -10.99
CA ILE A 240 -14.87 -4.53 -9.91
C ILE A 240 -13.84 -3.48 -10.36
N VAL A 241 -13.16 -2.85 -9.42
CA VAL A 241 -12.05 -1.92 -9.73
C VAL A 241 -10.87 -2.71 -10.28
N HIS A 242 -10.42 -2.37 -11.48
CA HIS A 242 -9.28 -3.04 -12.12
C HIS A 242 -7.98 -2.24 -12.04
N THR A 243 -8.07 -0.91 -11.99
CA THR A 243 -6.91 -0.05 -12.18
C THR A 243 -6.84 1.03 -11.11
N ARG A 244 -5.65 1.24 -10.56
CA ARG A 244 -5.31 2.38 -9.72
C ARG A 244 -3.94 2.91 -10.09
N SER A 245 -3.74 4.21 -9.88
CA SER A 245 -2.48 4.86 -10.17
C SER A 245 -2.10 5.81 -9.04
N CYS A 246 -0.80 5.92 -8.78
CA CYS A 246 -0.24 6.92 -7.89
C CYS A 246 0.96 7.63 -8.53
N LYS A 247 1.34 8.78 -7.97
CA LYS A 247 2.53 9.52 -8.41
C LYS A 247 3.76 8.98 -7.70
N VAL A 248 4.73 8.52 -8.48
CA VAL A 248 6.03 8.04 -8.01
C VAL A 248 7.12 8.79 -8.77
N ARG A 249 7.77 9.73 -8.10
CA ARG A 249 8.88 10.47 -8.71
C ARG A 249 10.14 9.61 -8.66
N SER A 250 10.81 9.46 -9.79
CA SER A 250 12.11 8.80 -9.82
C SER A 250 13.12 9.55 -8.95
N GLN A 251 14.00 8.81 -8.27
CA GLN A 251 15.08 9.38 -7.48
C GLN A 251 16.37 9.35 -8.30
N ASN A 252 16.93 10.54 -8.61
CA ASN A 252 18.05 10.68 -9.54
C ASN A 252 17.81 10.00 -10.90
N GLY A 253 16.55 9.99 -11.36
CA GLY A 253 16.12 9.33 -12.58
C GLY A 253 15.84 7.83 -12.48
N ALA A 254 16.24 7.16 -11.40
CA ALA A 254 15.97 5.74 -11.18
C ALA A 254 14.63 5.53 -10.45
N LEU A 255 13.96 4.43 -10.76
CA LEU A 255 12.78 3.93 -10.05
C LEU A 255 13.16 2.63 -9.33
N LYS A 256 12.89 2.55 -8.03
CA LYS A 256 13.03 1.32 -7.26
C LYS A 256 11.66 0.81 -6.82
N LEU A 257 11.39 -0.45 -7.09
CA LEU A 257 10.17 -1.15 -6.68
C LEU A 257 10.57 -2.38 -5.86
N ARG A 258 10.14 -2.49 -4.61
CA ARG A 258 10.10 -3.75 -3.86
C ARG A 258 8.68 -4.28 -3.93
N ILE A 259 8.51 -5.53 -4.27
CA ILE A 259 7.22 -6.15 -4.53
C ILE A 259 7.15 -7.46 -3.76
N LEU A 260 6.20 -7.54 -2.84
CA LEU A 260 5.88 -8.80 -2.17
C LEU A 260 4.75 -9.47 -2.95
N LEU A 261 5.02 -10.69 -3.41
CA LEU A 261 4.02 -11.59 -3.97
C LEU A 261 3.69 -12.66 -2.93
N ASP A 262 2.42 -12.82 -2.67
CA ASP A 262 1.87 -14.00 -2.03
C ASP A 262 0.82 -14.64 -2.94
N LYS A 263 0.36 -15.82 -2.63
CA LYS A 263 -0.54 -16.63 -3.47
C LYS A 263 -1.64 -15.82 -4.14
N ASN A 264 -2.25 -14.89 -3.43
CA ASN A 264 -3.39 -14.11 -3.89
C ASN A 264 -3.22 -12.60 -3.69
N SER A 265 -2.01 -12.11 -3.45
CA SER A 265 -1.79 -10.68 -3.21
C SER A 265 -0.49 -10.15 -3.78
N ILE A 266 -0.51 -8.86 -4.08
CA ILE A 266 0.64 -8.07 -4.44
C ILE A 266 0.70 -6.84 -3.54
N GLU A 267 1.87 -6.58 -2.95
CA GLU A 267 2.16 -5.36 -2.22
C GLU A 267 3.40 -4.71 -2.81
N VAL A 268 3.26 -3.48 -3.29
CA VAL A 268 4.31 -2.72 -3.97
C VAL A 268 4.77 -1.58 -3.07
N PHE A 269 6.08 -1.46 -2.91
CA PHE A 269 6.75 -0.38 -2.17
C PHE A 269 7.67 0.35 -3.15
N ALA A 270 7.25 1.52 -3.60
CA ALA A 270 8.03 2.33 -4.53
C ALA A 270 8.95 3.29 -3.77
N ASN A 271 10.21 3.39 -4.23
CA ASN A 271 11.25 4.26 -3.67
C ASN A 271 11.37 4.15 -2.15
N ASP A 272 11.62 2.92 -1.68
CA ASP A 272 11.74 2.60 -0.25
C ASP A 272 10.46 2.97 0.55
N GLY A 273 9.29 2.78 -0.08
CA GLY A 273 7.99 2.95 0.56
C GLY A 273 7.46 4.37 0.64
N GLU A 274 8.00 5.30 -0.15
CA GLU A 274 7.41 6.65 -0.31
C GLU A 274 5.99 6.58 -0.88
N GLN A 275 5.70 5.58 -1.70
CA GLN A 275 4.37 5.21 -2.17
C GLN A 275 4.18 3.70 -2.08
N THR A 276 2.99 3.26 -1.74
CA THR A 276 2.63 1.84 -1.72
C THR A 276 1.37 1.59 -2.54
N MET A 277 1.25 0.38 -3.09
CA MET A 277 0.05 -0.08 -3.80
C MET A 277 -0.20 -1.54 -3.45
N THR A 278 -1.41 -1.84 -3.04
CA THR A 278 -1.82 -3.18 -2.58
C THR A 278 -3.03 -3.67 -3.36
N ALA A 279 -3.00 -4.93 -3.79
CA ALA A 279 -4.14 -5.53 -4.48
C ALA A 279 -4.19 -7.05 -4.33
N TRP A 280 -5.40 -7.61 -4.48
CA TRP A 280 -5.62 -9.02 -4.73
C TRP A 280 -5.16 -9.42 -6.12
N ILE A 281 -4.62 -10.64 -6.24
CA ILE A 281 -4.30 -11.31 -7.49
C ILE A 281 -5.37 -12.37 -7.77
N TYR A 282 -5.99 -12.28 -8.93
CA TYR A 282 -7.07 -13.20 -9.35
C TYR A 282 -6.60 -14.30 -10.30
N THR A 283 -5.39 -14.16 -10.86
CA THR A 283 -4.84 -15.15 -11.81
C THR A 283 -4.75 -16.54 -11.18
N PRO A 284 -4.89 -17.62 -11.96
CA PRO A 284 -4.72 -18.98 -11.45
C PRO A 284 -3.38 -19.17 -10.74
N GLN A 285 -3.32 -20.04 -9.73
CA GLN A 285 -2.08 -20.28 -8.97
C GLN A 285 -0.93 -20.83 -9.83
N SER A 286 -1.26 -21.44 -10.96
CA SER A 286 -0.29 -21.90 -11.98
C SER A 286 0.35 -20.76 -12.78
N ALA A 287 -0.24 -19.57 -12.79
CA ALA A 287 0.30 -18.39 -13.43
C ALA A 287 1.41 -17.80 -12.54
N ASP A 288 2.62 -18.35 -12.65
CA ASP A 288 3.79 -17.99 -11.83
C ASP A 288 4.83 -17.16 -12.57
N GLY A 289 4.56 -16.80 -13.84
CA GLY A 289 5.46 -16.03 -14.67
C GLY A 289 5.63 -14.59 -14.21
N ILE A 290 6.85 -14.06 -14.41
CA ILE A 290 7.19 -12.65 -14.27
C ILE A 290 7.88 -12.21 -15.58
N ALA A 291 7.38 -11.12 -16.18
CA ALA A 291 7.94 -10.56 -17.40
C ALA A 291 8.14 -9.05 -17.28
N PHE A 292 9.12 -8.55 -18.00
CA PHE A 292 9.54 -7.15 -18.05
C PHE A 292 9.32 -6.63 -19.46
N ALA A 293 8.75 -5.44 -19.60
CA ALA A 293 8.56 -4.84 -20.92
C ALA A 293 8.92 -3.36 -20.89
N ALA A 294 9.47 -2.85 -21.98
CA ALA A 294 9.74 -1.43 -22.17
C ALA A 294 9.30 -0.97 -23.55
N ASP A 295 8.63 0.19 -23.61
CA ASP A 295 8.43 0.95 -24.86
C ASP A 295 9.62 1.90 -25.03
N GLY A 296 10.62 1.41 -25.74
CA GLY A 296 11.98 1.93 -25.82
C GLY A 296 12.98 0.96 -25.20
N GLU A 297 14.06 1.49 -24.62
CA GLU A 297 15.10 0.70 -23.97
C GLU A 297 15.24 1.09 -22.50
N ALA A 298 15.05 0.12 -21.60
CA ALA A 298 15.25 0.27 -20.18
C ALA A 298 16.37 -0.66 -19.68
N THR A 299 17.18 -0.18 -18.74
CA THR A 299 18.15 -1.02 -18.03
C THR A 299 17.63 -1.30 -16.63
N VAL A 300 17.58 -2.58 -16.26
CA VAL A 300 17.05 -3.01 -14.96
C VAL A 300 18.06 -3.85 -14.18
N THR A 301 18.05 -3.69 -12.88
CA THR A 301 18.65 -4.63 -11.92
C THR A 301 17.52 -5.29 -11.14
N VAL A 302 17.54 -6.63 -11.09
CA VAL A 302 16.48 -7.44 -10.50
C VAL A 302 17.06 -8.38 -9.46
N GLU A 303 16.47 -8.37 -8.28
CA GLU A 303 16.77 -9.28 -7.19
C GLU A 303 15.49 -9.94 -6.71
N GLN A 304 15.47 -11.24 -6.60
CA GLN A 304 14.33 -12.00 -6.08
C GLN A 304 14.80 -12.97 -5.01
N PHE A 305 14.07 -13.00 -3.91
CA PHE A 305 14.13 -14.07 -2.92
C PHE A 305 12.84 -14.89 -2.96
N GLU A 306 12.97 -16.21 -2.99
CA GLU A 306 11.86 -17.09 -2.65
C GLU A 306 11.55 -16.92 -1.16
N LEU A 307 10.27 -16.95 -0.77
CA LEU A 307 9.88 -16.87 0.65
C LEU A 307 9.53 -18.27 1.16
N ASN A 308 10.21 -18.70 2.21
CA ASN A 308 10.00 -19.98 2.89
C ASN A 308 9.00 -19.78 4.06
N LEU A 309 7.69 -19.63 3.72
CA LEU A 309 6.59 -19.42 4.66
C LEU A 309 5.98 -20.73 5.14
#